data_d11f96023bd29b04fc73dfb50b2fa6eb
#
_entry.id   d11f96023bd29b04fc73dfb50b2fa6eb
#
_cell.length_a   1.000
_cell.length_b   1.000
_cell.length_c   1.000
_cell.angle_alpha   90.00
_cell.angle_beta   90.00
_cell.angle_gamma   90.00
#
_symmetry.space_group_name_H-M   'P 1'
#
loop_
_entity.id
_entity.type
_entity.pdbx_description
1 polymer ?
#
loop_
_entity_poly.entity_id
_entity_poly.type
_entity_poly.pdbx_seq_one_letter_code
_entity_poly.pdbx_strand_id
1 'polypeptide(L)'
;ALHNLGQDNGLGDADIDAPEAWNIDQGKPEITVAVIDTGVRYTHQDLDGQMWINEDEIAGNQTDDDADGYVDNIYGADPSNMDGDPMDSDGHGTHCSGTIAAKANDGNPHVGVAWNVKIMAVKLFPNAFTSNAILCVEFAAENGAHVANNSWGGYWYQQSLYDAFSVAGEEYGMISSCAAANDFNDNDSF
;
A
#
# COMPACT_ATOMS: atom_id res chain seq x y z
N ALA A 1 -12.95 -14.12 -0.06
CA ALA A 1 -12.57 -15.04 -1.14
C ALA A 1 -12.55 -14.29 -2.47
N LEU A 2 -11.59 -14.58 -3.35
CA LEU A 2 -11.52 -14.00 -4.69
C LEU A 2 -12.54 -14.65 -5.64
N HIS A 3 -12.84 -15.91 -5.40
CA HIS A 3 -13.82 -16.68 -6.15
C HIS A 3 -14.35 -17.84 -5.31
N ASN A 4 -15.68 -18.03 -5.27
CA ASN A 4 -16.34 -19.01 -4.43
C ASN A 4 -17.44 -19.75 -5.19
N LEU A 5 -17.19 -21.02 -5.52
CA LEU A 5 -18.19 -21.92 -6.14
C LEU A 5 -18.99 -22.72 -5.09
N GLY A 6 -19.04 -22.29 -3.83
CA GLY A 6 -19.68 -23.02 -2.74
C GLY A 6 -18.81 -24.12 -2.13
N GLN A 7 -17.48 -24.12 -2.42
CA GLN A 7 -16.52 -24.99 -1.74
C GLN A 7 -16.51 -24.67 -0.24
N ASP A 8 -16.09 -25.65 0.56
CA ASP A 8 -16.02 -25.53 2.03
C ASP A 8 -17.37 -25.20 2.71
N ASN A 9 -18.48 -25.56 2.09
CA ASN A 9 -19.85 -25.25 2.54
C ASN A 9 -20.16 -23.74 2.61
N GLY A 10 -19.40 -22.90 1.92
CA GLY A 10 -19.72 -21.49 1.72
C GLY A 10 -20.93 -21.28 0.82
N LEU A 11 -21.50 -20.09 0.89
CA LEU A 11 -22.54 -19.70 -0.06
C LEU A 11 -21.88 -19.49 -1.43
N GLY A 12 -22.36 -20.21 -2.44
CA GLY A 12 -21.86 -20.00 -3.81
C GLY A 12 -22.09 -18.56 -4.26
N ASP A 13 -21.13 -18.01 -4.99
CA ASP A 13 -21.18 -16.64 -5.50
C ASP A 13 -21.12 -15.54 -4.40
N ALA A 14 -20.64 -15.90 -3.21
CA ALA A 14 -20.39 -14.96 -2.13
C ALA A 14 -18.90 -14.55 -2.12
N ASP A 15 -18.48 -13.83 -3.14
CA ASP A 15 -17.09 -13.42 -3.36
C ASP A 15 -16.99 -12.03 -4.02
N ILE A 16 -15.90 -11.69 -4.67
CA ILE A 16 -15.67 -10.40 -5.33
C ILE A 16 -15.61 -10.51 -6.85
N ASP A 17 -16.03 -11.63 -7.42
CA ASP A 17 -16.02 -11.90 -8.88
C ASP A 17 -14.66 -11.63 -9.55
N ALA A 18 -13.57 -11.91 -8.85
CA ALA A 18 -12.24 -11.56 -9.32
C ALA A 18 -11.88 -12.21 -10.67
N PRO A 19 -12.18 -13.50 -10.94
CA PRO A 19 -11.90 -14.11 -12.25
C PRO A 19 -12.66 -13.43 -13.39
N GLU A 20 -13.89 -12.98 -13.16
CA GLU A 20 -14.71 -12.26 -14.10
C GLU A 20 -14.14 -10.87 -14.36
N ALA A 21 -13.73 -10.15 -13.29
CA ALA A 21 -13.08 -8.85 -13.38
C ALA A 21 -11.74 -8.93 -14.13
N TRP A 22 -10.95 -9.99 -13.93
CA TRP A 22 -9.67 -10.19 -14.62
C TRP A 22 -9.79 -10.43 -16.13
N ASN A 23 -10.97 -10.83 -16.62
CA ASN A 23 -11.25 -10.86 -18.05
C ASN A 23 -11.41 -9.44 -18.65
N ILE A 24 -11.59 -8.43 -17.79
CA ILE A 24 -11.75 -7.03 -18.19
C ILE A 24 -10.46 -6.26 -17.96
N ASP A 25 -9.93 -6.33 -16.72
CA ASP A 25 -8.70 -5.63 -16.29
C ASP A 25 -8.00 -6.38 -15.17
N GLN A 26 -6.68 -6.33 -15.15
CA GLN A 26 -5.81 -7.00 -14.17
C GLN A 26 -4.91 -5.99 -13.45
N GLY A 27 -5.17 -4.70 -13.63
CA GLY A 27 -4.27 -3.62 -13.28
C GLY A 27 -3.23 -3.34 -14.39
N LYS A 28 -2.44 -2.31 -14.20
CA LYS A 28 -1.38 -1.90 -15.14
C LYS A 28 -0.11 -1.55 -14.38
N PRO A 29 1.09 -1.83 -14.94
CA PRO A 29 2.35 -1.56 -14.27
C PRO A 29 2.65 -0.07 -14.07
N GLU A 30 1.94 0.82 -14.77
CA GLU A 30 2.00 2.27 -14.57
C GLU A 30 1.26 2.73 -13.31
N ILE A 31 0.40 1.89 -12.75
CA ILE A 31 -0.37 2.22 -11.55
C ILE A 31 0.43 1.81 -10.31
N THR A 32 0.72 2.79 -9.47
CA THR A 32 1.40 2.60 -8.19
C THR A 32 0.40 2.71 -7.05
N VAL A 33 0.41 1.70 -6.18
CA VAL A 33 -0.35 1.68 -4.93
C VAL A 33 0.62 1.81 -3.76
N ALA A 34 0.58 2.93 -3.06
CA ALA A 34 1.32 3.10 -1.81
C ALA A 34 0.62 2.31 -0.69
N VAL A 35 1.35 1.42 -0.04
CA VAL A 35 0.88 0.72 1.16
C VAL A 35 1.51 1.39 2.38
N ILE A 36 0.73 2.28 3.00
CA ILE A 36 1.11 3.00 4.22
C ILE A 36 0.74 2.11 5.40
N ASP A 37 1.72 1.41 5.98
CA ASP A 37 1.45 0.33 6.93
C ASP A 37 2.69 0.01 7.81
N THR A 38 2.89 -1.24 8.22
CA THR A 38 4.05 -1.74 8.98
C THR A 38 5.33 -1.87 8.15
N GLY A 39 5.31 -1.42 6.91
CA GLY A 39 6.30 -1.68 5.88
C GLY A 39 5.88 -2.83 4.97
N VAL A 40 6.75 -3.19 4.03
CA VAL A 40 6.55 -4.31 3.11
C VAL A 40 7.81 -5.15 3.03
N ARG A 41 7.67 -6.46 3.17
CA ARG A 41 8.77 -7.39 2.89
C ARG A 41 8.96 -7.49 1.37
N TYR A 42 9.62 -6.51 0.79
CA TYR A 42 9.82 -6.38 -0.66
C TYR A 42 10.64 -7.52 -1.28
N THR A 43 11.27 -8.36 -0.43
CA THR A 43 11.94 -9.61 -0.84
C THR A 43 11.02 -10.84 -0.82
N HIS A 44 9.71 -10.65 -0.57
CA HIS A 44 8.76 -11.78 -0.56
C HIS A 44 8.58 -12.33 -1.97
N GLN A 45 8.60 -13.66 -2.12
CA GLN A 45 8.49 -14.31 -3.43
C GLN A 45 7.24 -13.91 -4.23
N ASP A 46 6.11 -13.73 -3.54
CA ASP A 46 4.83 -13.36 -4.17
C ASP A 46 4.80 -11.87 -4.59
N LEU A 47 5.78 -11.07 -4.14
CA LEU A 47 5.97 -9.66 -4.51
C LEU A 47 7.15 -9.44 -5.46
N ASP A 48 7.80 -10.51 -5.93
CA ASP A 48 8.90 -10.43 -6.88
C ASP A 48 8.46 -9.78 -8.19
N GLY A 49 9.08 -8.65 -8.53
CA GLY A 49 8.72 -7.83 -9.69
C GLY A 49 7.46 -6.97 -9.52
N GLN A 50 6.82 -6.99 -8.34
CA GLN A 50 5.62 -6.18 -8.04
C GLN A 50 5.93 -4.85 -7.37
N MET A 51 7.16 -4.64 -6.92
CA MET A 51 7.52 -3.40 -6.23
C MET A 51 7.65 -2.23 -7.22
N TRP A 52 7.23 -1.05 -6.77
CA TRP A 52 7.64 0.23 -7.33
C TRP A 52 9.14 0.40 -7.10
N ILE A 53 9.81 1.06 -8.03
CA ILE A 53 11.24 1.35 -7.94
C ILE A 53 11.41 2.86 -8.05
N ASN A 54 12.14 3.44 -7.12
CA ASN A 54 12.64 4.80 -7.25
C ASN A 54 13.80 4.80 -8.26
N GLU A 55 13.54 5.28 -9.46
CA GLU A 55 14.53 5.29 -10.56
C GLU A 55 15.54 6.44 -10.40
N ASP A 56 15.26 7.40 -9.53
CA ASP A 56 16.13 8.55 -9.26
C ASP A 56 17.18 8.24 -8.18
N GLU A 57 17.08 7.07 -7.52
CA GLU A 57 18.02 6.57 -6.51
C GLU A 57 18.99 5.51 -7.06
N ILE A 58 20.26 5.58 -6.64
CA ILE A 58 21.30 4.60 -6.97
C ILE A 58 21.51 3.65 -5.78
N ALA A 59 20.96 2.46 -5.86
CA ALA A 59 20.95 1.49 -4.78
C ALA A 59 22.33 1.24 -4.13
N GLY A 60 22.39 1.40 -2.80
CA GLY A 60 23.55 1.05 -1.97
C GLY A 60 24.70 2.03 -2.03
N ASN A 61 24.54 3.23 -2.57
CA ASN A 61 25.58 4.25 -2.61
C ASN A 61 25.64 5.12 -1.35
N GLN A 62 24.65 4.99 -0.44
CA GLN A 62 24.51 5.74 0.81
C GLN A 62 24.37 7.25 0.60
N THR A 63 23.76 7.63 -0.50
CA THR A 63 23.46 9.02 -0.85
C THR A 63 21.96 9.12 -1.13
N ASP A 64 21.35 10.22 -0.74
CA ASP A 64 20.04 10.64 -1.16
C ASP A 64 20.22 11.35 -2.51
N ASP A 65 20.01 10.64 -3.62
CA ASP A 65 20.35 11.11 -4.97
C ASP A 65 19.29 12.05 -5.53
N ASP A 66 18.03 11.92 -5.11
CA ASP A 66 16.91 12.77 -5.54
C ASP A 66 16.57 13.89 -4.56
N ALA A 67 17.25 13.91 -3.39
CA ALA A 67 17.11 14.90 -2.35
C ALA A 67 15.70 14.99 -1.73
N ASP A 68 15.00 13.85 -1.65
CA ASP A 68 13.68 13.72 -1.00
C ASP A 68 13.78 13.53 0.53
N GLY A 69 14.98 13.34 1.06
CA GLY A 69 15.28 13.18 2.49
C GLY A 69 15.45 11.73 2.95
N TYR A 70 15.39 10.77 2.04
CA TYR A 70 15.49 9.34 2.35
C TYR A 70 16.60 8.67 1.53
N VAL A 71 17.68 8.29 2.17
CA VAL A 71 18.84 7.66 1.53
C VAL A 71 18.51 6.24 1.05
N ASP A 72 18.85 5.92 -0.20
CA ASP A 72 18.67 4.59 -0.80
C ASP A 72 17.21 4.07 -0.72
N ASN A 73 16.20 4.90 -0.87
CA ASN A 73 14.77 4.57 -0.76
C ASN A 73 14.19 3.89 -2.02
N ILE A 74 14.81 2.80 -2.42
CA ILE A 74 14.58 2.10 -3.70
C ILE A 74 13.16 1.55 -3.85
N TYR A 75 12.55 1.03 -2.77
CA TYR A 75 11.22 0.41 -2.79
C TYR A 75 10.15 1.25 -2.10
N GLY A 76 10.53 2.42 -1.61
CA GLY A 76 9.74 3.29 -0.76
C GLY A 76 10.55 3.75 0.45
N ALA A 77 9.92 4.29 1.47
CA ALA A 77 10.61 4.88 2.62
C ALA A 77 10.01 4.45 3.98
N ASP A 78 10.78 4.69 5.06
CA ASP A 78 10.32 4.67 6.45
C ASP A 78 10.33 6.10 7.04
N PRO A 79 9.30 6.93 6.71
CA PRO A 79 9.23 8.28 7.23
C PRO A 79 9.16 8.36 8.76
N SER A 80 8.71 7.29 9.42
CA SER A 80 8.63 7.25 10.88
C SER A 80 9.99 7.17 11.57
N ASN A 81 11.01 6.70 10.87
CA ASN A 81 12.40 6.65 11.31
C ASN A 81 13.33 7.55 10.49
N MET A 82 12.81 8.23 9.47
CA MET A 82 13.58 9.06 8.54
C MET A 82 14.69 8.26 7.82
N ASP A 83 14.35 7.08 7.33
CA ASP A 83 15.27 6.25 6.55
C ASP A 83 14.60 5.65 5.29
N GLY A 84 15.42 5.15 4.35
CA GLY A 84 14.99 4.64 3.06
C GLY A 84 14.64 3.14 3.07
N ASP A 85 14.63 2.44 4.21
CA ASP A 85 14.33 1.01 4.28
C ASP A 85 12.93 0.72 4.86
N PRO A 86 11.91 0.53 4.00
CA PRO A 86 10.55 0.23 4.44
C PRO A 86 10.33 -1.25 4.78
N MET A 87 11.37 -2.00 5.12
CA MET A 87 11.26 -3.43 5.42
C MET A 87 10.26 -3.67 6.55
N ASP A 88 9.33 -4.58 6.30
CA ASP A 88 8.31 -4.98 7.27
C ASP A 88 8.90 -5.89 8.36
N SER A 89 8.58 -5.60 9.59
CA SER A 89 8.97 -6.39 10.76
C SER A 89 7.79 -7.02 11.50
N ASP A 90 6.56 -6.74 11.08
CA ASP A 90 5.31 -7.24 11.67
C ASP A 90 4.63 -8.29 10.77
N GLY A 91 4.45 -7.96 9.49
CA GLY A 91 3.82 -8.78 8.48
C GLY A 91 2.49 -8.23 7.97
N HIS A 92 1.88 -7.25 8.62
CA HIS A 92 0.57 -6.72 8.24
C HIS A 92 0.62 -6.01 6.88
N GLY A 93 1.55 -5.08 6.68
CA GLY A 93 1.68 -4.36 5.41
C GLY A 93 2.10 -5.28 4.26
N THR A 94 2.91 -6.30 4.53
CA THR A 94 3.25 -7.34 3.53
C THR A 94 2.01 -8.12 3.11
N HIS A 95 1.14 -8.48 4.06
CA HIS A 95 -0.12 -9.17 3.77
C HIS A 95 -1.07 -8.28 2.95
N CYS A 96 -1.22 -7.01 3.30
CA CYS A 96 -2.01 -6.04 2.53
C CYS A 96 -1.48 -5.92 1.10
N SER A 97 -0.16 -5.80 0.92
CA SER A 97 0.50 -5.76 -0.38
C SER A 97 0.24 -7.01 -1.22
N GLY A 98 0.30 -8.18 -0.60
CA GLY A 98 -0.02 -9.44 -1.26
C GLY A 98 -1.49 -9.53 -1.69
N THR A 99 -2.41 -9.04 -0.86
CA THR A 99 -3.84 -8.98 -1.22
C THR A 99 -4.08 -8.06 -2.42
N ILE A 100 -3.34 -6.96 -2.52
CA ILE A 100 -3.44 -6.01 -3.64
C ILE A 100 -2.80 -6.60 -4.90
N ALA A 101 -1.53 -7.04 -4.83
CA ALA A 101 -0.69 -7.23 -6.01
C ALA A 101 0.19 -8.48 -5.99
N ALA A 102 -0.11 -9.52 -5.18
CA ALA A 102 0.67 -10.75 -5.26
C ALA A 102 0.68 -11.29 -6.69
N LYS A 103 1.86 -11.72 -7.14
CA LYS A 103 2.15 -12.16 -8.50
C LYS A 103 1.24 -13.32 -8.93
N ALA A 104 0.69 -13.22 -10.12
CA ALA A 104 -0.13 -14.28 -10.70
C ALA A 104 0.69 -15.27 -11.54
N ASN A 105 0.20 -16.48 -11.70
CA ASN A 105 0.72 -17.50 -12.63
C ASN A 105 2.19 -17.91 -12.39
N ASP A 106 2.68 -17.81 -11.19
CA ASP A 106 4.06 -18.16 -10.80
C ASP A 106 4.19 -19.54 -10.14
N GLY A 107 3.08 -20.26 -10.01
CA GLY A 107 3.01 -21.57 -9.37
C GLY A 107 2.71 -21.53 -7.87
N ASN A 108 2.63 -20.34 -7.26
CA ASN A 108 2.19 -20.15 -5.89
C ASN A 108 0.65 -20.05 -5.83
N PRO A 109 0.02 -20.41 -4.70
CA PRO A 109 -1.43 -20.44 -4.59
C PRO A 109 -2.07 -19.07 -4.33
N HIS A 110 -1.27 -18.05 -4.09
CA HIS A 110 -1.73 -16.71 -3.79
C HIS A 110 -1.67 -15.81 -5.03
N VAL A 111 -2.64 -14.92 -5.15
CA VAL A 111 -2.71 -13.92 -6.22
C VAL A 111 -3.37 -12.66 -5.68
N GLY A 112 -2.88 -11.50 -6.05
CA GLY A 112 -3.47 -10.20 -5.71
C GLY A 112 -4.69 -9.90 -6.57
N VAL A 113 -5.52 -8.97 -6.09
CA VAL A 113 -6.72 -8.53 -6.82
C VAL A 113 -6.35 -7.82 -8.13
N ALA A 114 -5.25 -7.08 -8.12
CA ALA A 114 -4.71 -6.32 -9.26
C ALA A 114 -3.21 -6.62 -9.44
N TRP A 115 -2.88 -7.84 -9.85
CA TRP A 115 -1.48 -8.34 -9.88
C TRP A 115 -0.53 -7.63 -10.85
N ASN A 116 -1.01 -6.71 -11.68
CA ASN A 116 -0.18 -5.94 -12.59
C ASN A 116 0.17 -4.54 -12.07
N VAL A 117 -0.35 -4.12 -10.91
CA VAL A 117 0.04 -2.82 -10.33
C VAL A 117 1.38 -2.93 -9.58
N LYS A 118 1.96 -1.77 -9.27
CA LYS A 118 3.18 -1.66 -8.46
C LYS A 118 2.86 -1.29 -7.02
N ILE A 119 3.62 -1.83 -6.08
CA ILE A 119 3.53 -1.53 -4.65
C ILE A 119 4.67 -0.61 -4.26
N MET A 120 4.34 0.57 -3.75
CA MET A 120 5.26 1.47 -3.06
C MET A 120 5.14 1.22 -1.56
N ALA A 121 6.22 0.83 -0.92
CA ALA A 121 6.23 0.54 0.51
C ALA A 121 6.42 1.82 1.31
N VAL A 122 5.49 2.16 2.20
CA VAL A 122 5.59 3.34 3.06
C VAL A 122 5.36 2.94 4.51
N LYS A 123 6.43 2.94 5.30
CA LYS A 123 6.38 2.39 6.65
C LYS A 123 6.03 3.46 7.68
N LEU A 124 4.86 3.27 8.29
CA LEU A 124 4.33 4.12 9.35
C LEU A 124 4.57 3.55 10.75
N PHE A 125 4.44 2.22 10.90
CA PHE A 125 4.52 1.55 12.20
C PHE A 125 5.93 1.07 12.54
N PRO A 126 6.29 1.01 13.84
CA PRO A 126 5.41 1.16 15.01
C PRO A 126 5.15 2.60 15.47
N ASN A 127 5.75 3.61 14.88
CA ASN A 127 5.70 5.00 15.34
C ASN A 127 4.58 5.83 14.68
N ALA A 128 3.35 5.32 14.70
CA ALA A 128 2.18 5.90 14.01
C ALA A 128 1.66 7.19 14.67
N PHE A 129 2.53 8.18 14.86
CA PHE A 129 2.11 9.54 15.24
C PHE A 129 1.48 10.25 14.04
N THR A 130 0.58 11.20 14.32
CA THR A 130 -0.05 12.01 13.26
C THR A 130 0.97 12.68 12.33
N SER A 131 2.08 13.18 12.89
CA SER A 131 3.17 13.77 12.10
C SER A 131 3.79 12.78 11.11
N ASN A 132 4.01 11.54 11.54
CA ASN A 132 4.59 10.50 10.70
C ASN A 132 3.59 10.03 9.63
N ALA A 133 2.30 9.96 9.97
CA ALA A 133 1.26 9.66 9.01
C ALA A 133 1.17 10.73 7.90
N ILE A 134 1.33 12.02 8.26
CA ILE A 134 1.40 13.12 7.29
C ILE A 134 2.60 12.92 6.36
N LEU A 135 3.80 12.70 6.89
CA LEU A 135 5.01 12.45 6.09
C LEU A 135 4.84 11.25 5.15
N CYS A 136 4.17 10.19 5.61
CA CYS A 136 3.89 9.02 4.76
C CYS A 136 2.95 9.36 3.59
N VAL A 137 1.92 10.16 3.85
CA VAL A 137 0.97 10.61 2.80
C VAL A 137 1.67 11.54 1.80
N GLU A 138 2.48 12.48 2.30
CA GLU A 138 3.27 13.41 1.48
C GLU A 138 4.26 12.63 0.60
N PHE A 139 5.06 11.74 1.18
CA PHE A 139 5.99 10.90 0.42
C PHE A 139 5.29 10.12 -0.69
N ALA A 140 4.17 9.45 -0.38
CA ALA A 140 3.43 8.67 -1.36
C ALA A 140 2.92 9.56 -2.53
N ALA A 141 2.38 10.73 -2.22
CA ALA A 141 1.83 11.65 -3.21
C ALA A 141 2.93 12.26 -4.09
N GLU A 142 4.02 12.75 -3.50
CA GLU A 142 5.15 13.37 -4.21
C GLU A 142 5.87 12.37 -5.12
N ASN A 143 5.94 11.09 -4.73
CA ASN A 143 6.52 10.01 -5.54
C ASN A 143 5.52 9.34 -6.50
N GLY A 144 4.39 9.98 -6.77
CA GLY A 144 3.48 9.60 -7.84
C GLY A 144 2.62 8.36 -7.57
N ALA A 145 2.31 8.06 -6.31
CA ALA A 145 1.33 7.03 -6.00
C ALA A 145 -0.06 7.43 -6.52
N HIS A 146 -0.73 6.52 -7.21
CA HIS A 146 -2.09 6.73 -7.72
C HIS A 146 -3.15 6.42 -6.67
N VAL A 147 -2.85 5.44 -5.81
CA VAL A 147 -3.73 5.01 -4.73
C VAL A 147 -2.90 4.85 -3.46
N ALA A 148 -3.40 5.33 -2.33
CA ALA A 148 -2.87 5.01 -1.00
C ALA A 148 -3.79 4.03 -0.29
N ASN A 149 -3.26 2.88 0.10
CA ASN A 149 -3.94 1.93 0.98
C ASN A 149 -3.57 2.22 2.43
N ASN A 150 -4.58 2.54 3.25
CA ASN A 150 -4.46 2.91 4.64
C ASN A 150 -5.24 1.91 5.50
N SER A 151 -4.62 0.76 5.82
CA SER A 151 -5.24 -0.29 6.64
C SER A 151 -5.05 -0.02 8.14
N TRP A 152 -5.21 1.22 8.53
CA TRP A 152 -5.07 1.74 9.89
C TRP A 152 -6.08 2.87 10.13
N GLY A 153 -6.17 3.34 11.37
CA GLY A 153 -7.05 4.44 11.72
C GLY A 153 -6.89 4.86 13.18
N GLY A 154 -7.64 5.86 13.58
CA GLY A 154 -7.67 6.39 14.94
C GLY A 154 -9.08 6.88 15.29
N TYR A 155 -9.34 7.09 16.57
CA TYR A 155 -10.65 7.47 17.07
C TYR A 155 -10.88 8.99 17.11
N TRP A 156 -9.86 9.79 16.75
CA TRP A 156 -9.94 11.25 16.89
C TRP A 156 -9.67 11.92 15.55
N TYR A 157 -10.57 12.83 15.19
CA TYR A 157 -10.37 13.69 14.04
C TYR A 157 -9.11 14.56 14.20
N GLN A 158 -8.29 14.59 13.18
CA GLN A 158 -7.04 15.36 13.10
C GLN A 158 -7.06 16.24 11.84
N GLN A 159 -7.25 17.56 12.03
CA GLN A 159 -7.33 18.49 10.90
C GLN A 159 -6.10 18.43 10.00
N SER A 160 -4.89 18.38 10.58
CA SER A 160 -3.65 18.35 9.81
C SER A 160 -3.50 17.08 8.94
N LEU A 161 -3.98 15.94 9.44
CA LEU A 161 -3.98 14.70 8.64
C LEU A 161 -5.04 14.76 7.53
N TYR A 162 -6.22 15.30 7.82
CA TYR A 162 -7.24 15.56 6.81
C TYR A 162 -6.72 16.48 5.70
N ASP A 163 -6.02 17.55 6.08
CA ASP A 163 -5.44 18.51 5.13
C ASP A 163 -4.39 17.80 4.23
N ALA A 164 -3.54 16.93 4.80
CA ALA A 164 -2.56 16.16 4.02
C ALA A 164 -3.25 15.25 2.99
N PHE A 165 -4.28 14.52 3.37
CA PHE A 165 -5.06 13.71 2.43
C PHE A 165 -5.78 14.55 1.37
N SER A 166 -6.29 15.73 1.75
CA SER A 166 -6.94 16.64 0.80
C SER A 166 -5.96 17.15 -0.24
N VAL A 167 -4.78 17.59 0.18
CA VAL A 167 -3.71 18.04 -0.73
C VAL A 167 -3.27 16.89 -1.65
N ALA A 168 -3.05 15.69 -1.10
CA ALA A 168 -2.69 14.53 -1.89
C ALA A 168 -3.73 14.20 -2.98
N GLY A 169 -5.02 14.35 -2.66
CA GLY A 169 -6.10 14.16 -3.62
C GLY A 169 -6.23 15.30 -4.64
N GLU A 170 -6.19 16.55 -4.18
CA GLU A 170 -6.49 17.73 -5.01
C GLU A 170 -5.32 18.13 -5.91
N GLU A 171 -4.08 18.05 -5.40
CA GLU A 171 -2.88 18.50 -6.13
C GLU A 171 -2.17 17.38 -6.86
N TYR A 172 -2.16 16.16 -6.30
CA TYR A 172 -1.46 15.00 -6.88
C TYR A 172 -2.39 13.97 -7.51
N GLY A 173 -3.70 14.06 -7.28
CA GLY A 173 -4.68 13.13 -7.82
C GLY A 173 -4.67 11.74 -7.16
N MET A 174 -4.04 11.59 -5.99
CA MET A 174 -3.96 10.34 -5.28
C MET A 174 -5.29 9.99 -4.60
N ILE A 175 -5.80 8.79 -4.86
CA ILE A 175 -7.02 8.25 -4.22
C ILE A 175 -6.63 7.54 -2.92
N SER A 176 -7.24 7.93 -1.80
CA SER A 176 -7.01 7.29 -0.52
C SER A 176 -8.11 6.27 -0.18
N SER A 177 -7.72 5.01 0.02
CA SER A 177 -8.56 3.93 0.52
C SER A 177 -8.26 3.71 1.99
N CYS A 178 -9.25 3.94 2.86
CA CYS A 178 -9.09 3.86 4.30
C CYS A 178 -9.91 2.73 4.91
N ALA A 179 -9.39 2.09 5.94
CA ALA A 179 -10.09 1.05 6.70
C ALA A 179 -11.31 1.64 7.43
N ALA A 180 -12.42 0.90 7.41
CA ALA A 180 -13.63 1.24 8.15
C ALA A 180 -13.61 0.78 9.62
N ALA A 181 -12.43 0.39 10.14
CA ALA A 181 -12.20 -0.21 11.45
C ALA A 181 -12.81 -1.63 11.61
N ASN A 182 -12.71 -2.20 12.84
CA ASN A 182 -13.13 -3.56 13.15
C ASN A 182 -14.14 -3.63 14.34
N ASP A 183 -14.67 -2.49 14.76
CA ASP A 183 -15.36 -2.36 16.05
C ASP A 183 -16.89 -2.49 15.96
N PHE A 184 -17.45 -2.86 14.81
CA PHE A 184 -18.90 -2.96 14.57
C PHE A 184 -19.67 -1.67 14.92
N ASN A 185 -19.03 -0.52 14.84
CA ASN A 185 -19.61 0.78 15.11
C ASN A 185 -20.10 1.45 13.81
N ASP A 186 -21.03 2.39 13.98
CA ASP A 186 -21.45 3.29 12.92
C ASP A 186 -20.38 4.37 12.71
N ASN A 187 -19.68 4.33 11.58
CA ASN A 187 -18.62 5.27 11.26
C ASN A 187 -19.12 6.68 10.91
N ASP A 188 -20.42 6.85 10.69
CA ASP A 188 -21.02 8.15 10.44
C ASP A 188 -21.12 9.01 11.72
N SER A 189 -20.73 8.45 12.86
CA SER A 189 -20.83 9.11 14.18
C SER A 189 -19.52 9.72 14.69
N PHE A 190 -18.45 9.74 13.88
CA PHE A 190 -17.11 10.22 14.25
C PHE A 190 -16.69 11.43 13.42
#